data_febea7ca0b14a6a16c6f4553ed2b43c7
#
_entry.id   febea7ca0b14a6a16c6f4553ed2b43c7
#
_cell.length_a   1.000
_cell.length_b   1.000
_cell.length_c   1.000
_cell.angle_alpha   90.00
_cell.angle_beta   90.00
_cell.angle_gamma   90.00
#
_symmetry.space_group_name_H-M   'P 1'
#
loop_
_entity.id
_entity.type
_entity.pdbx_description
1 polymer ?
#
loop_
_entity_poly.entity_id
_entity_poly.type
_entity_poly.pdbx_seq_one_letter_code
_entity_poly.pdbx_strand_id
1 'polypeptide(L)'
;MTPRVVSRTPLLYADGADPTLDRPGHVRAGSALVIWREQLAVIQDDASFIALIDRKSGRVRDVPFPGTNVRQFDDARGNKKSKLDLEAAFVFEGRLVAIGSGSSPLRERFVIVDDAVTLREMHAFYKGLRAVFAGELNLEGAVVDGADLLLFQRGNGVGAKNQTARVGASGLLHGPAETVPDVRDVTTWALPDALTFTDATRRGDGSIWFLACAEDSPDATRDGPVSAVSLGRMTEGAAETWPILDEHGAPLLEKTEGLAFDPDDASRLFVVTDRDDATLPSHLLVVSVS
;
A
#
# COMPACT_ATOMS: atom_id res chain seq x y z
N MET A 1 7.14 -23.25 -1.65
CA MET A 1 7.80 -21.97 -1.25
C MET A 1 7.47 -21.67 0.20
N THR A 2 8.42 -21.20 1.01
CA THR A 2 8.19 -20.89 2.43
C THR A 2 8.73 -19.49 2.73
N PRO A 3 7.92 -18.43 2.52
CA PRO A 3 8.32 -17.06 2.80
C PRO A 3 8.65 -16.91 4.29
N ARG A 4 9.81 -16.32 4.62
CA ARG A 4 10.24 -16.16 6.01
C ARG A 4 10.92 -14.81 6.23
N VAL A 5 10.56 -14.12 7.32
CA VAL A 5 11.26 -12.92 7.77
C VAL A 5 12.68 -13.30 8.17
N VAL A 6 13.67 -12.61 7.60
CA VAL A 6 15.09 -12.79 7.92
C VAL A 6 15.69 -11.56 8.59
N SER A 7 14.99 -10.43 8.53
CA SER A 7 15.39 -9.19 9.21
C SER A 7 14.16 -8.33 9.49
N ARG A 8 14.19 -7.62 10.61
CA ARG A 8 13.16 -6.67 11.05
C ARG A 8 13.82 -5.39 11.56
N THR A 9 13.44 -4.26 11.02
CA THR A 9 14.03 -2.96 11.38
C THR A 9 12.93 -1.93 11.64
N PRO A 10 12.88 -1.29 12.81
CA PRO A 10 11.96 -0.19 13.05
C PRO A 10 12.35 1.01 12.18
N LEU A 11 11.37 1.64 11.54
CA LEU A 11 11.59 2.78 10.66
C LEU A 11 11.61 4.10 11.46
N LEU A 12 12.80 4.58 11.76
CA LEU A 12 13.02 5.83 12.47
C LEU A 12 13.61 6.88 11.52
N TYR A 13 13.05 8.08 11.53
CA TYR A 13 13.62 9.19 10.76
C TYR A 13 15.02 9.54 11.27
N ALA A 14 15.96 9.70 10.37
CA ALA A 14 17.37 9.93 10.70
C ALA A 14 17.60 11.21 11.53
N ASP A 15 16.74 12.20 11.34
CA ASP A 15 16.82 13.50 12.02
C ASP A 15 15.84 13.58 13.22
N GLY A 16 15.24 12.43 13.63
CA GLY A 16 14.28 12.36 14.74
C GLY A 16 12.94 13.02 14.44
N ALA A 17 12.24 13.49 15.47
CA ALA A 17 10.98 14.22 15.32
C ALA A 17 11.22 15.66 14.83
N ASP A 18 10.29 16.18 14.03
CA ASP A 18 10.27 17.58 13.62
C ASP A 18 8.91 18.23 13.95
N PRO A 19 8.81 18.93 15.09
CA PRO A 19 7.55 19.58 15.47
C PRO A 19 7.11 20.70 14.53
N THR A 20 8.03 21.29 13.75
CA THR A 20 7.67 22.36 12.79
C THR A 20 6.91 21.81 11.58
N LEU A 21 7.12 20.54 11.27
CA LEU A 21 6.41 19.79 10.23
C LEU A 21 5.28 18.93 10.79
N ASP A 22 5.01 18.95 12.10
CA ASP A 22 4.12 17.98 12.75
C ASP A 22 4.54 16.53 12.42
N ARG A 23 5.86 16.24 12.37
CA ARG A 23 6.41 14.92 12.05
C ARG A 23 6.90 14.21 13.32
N PRO A 24 6.47 12.96 13.58
CA PRO A 24 7.00 12.14 14.65
C PRO A 24 8.44 11.69 14.35
N GLY A 25 9.11 11.09 15.32
CA GLY A 25 10.45 10.54 15.13
C GLY A 25 10.51 9.23 14.35
N HIS A 26 9.37 8.68 13.95
CA HIS A 26 9.24 7.39 13.29
C HIS A 26 8.20 7.41 12.15
N VAL A 27 8.31 6.46 11.24
CA VAL A 27 7.31 6.20 10.20
C VAL A 27 6.09 5.53 10.84
N ARG A 28 4.92 6.05 10.57
CA ARG A 28 3.63 5.57 11.10
C ARG A 28 2.88 4.82 10.00
N ALA A 29 2.07 3.84 10.38
CA ALA A 29 1.06 3.20 9.52
C ALA A 29 1.52 3.06 8.06
N GLY A 30 2.59 2.29 7.84
CA GLY A 30 3.11 2.04 6.49
C GLY A 30 2.12 1.20 5.70
N SER A 31 1.52 1.77 4.63
CA SER A 31 0.39 1.22 3.89
C SER A 31 0.72 0.78 2.46
N ALA A 32 1.81 1.26 1.87
CA ALA A 32 2.29 0.77 0.57
C ALA A 32 3.81 0.94 0.47
N LEU A 33 4.44 0.13 -0.38
CA LEU A 33 5.89 0.13 -0.58
C LEU A 33 6.25 -0.02 -2.05
N VAL A 34 7.04 0.91 -2.57
CA VAL A 34 7.59 0.81 -3.93
C VAL A 34 9.07 1.20 -3.97
N ILE A 35 9.76 0.77 -5.01
CA ILE A 35 11.11 1.26 -5.31
C ILE A 35 11.00 2.46 -6.22
N TRP A 36 11.51 3.60 -5.77
CA TRP A 36 11.54 4.83 -6.53
C TRP A 36 12.91 5.51 -6.41
N ARG A 37 13.54 5.82 -7.56
CA ARG A 37 14.87 6.46 -7.62
C ARG A 37 15.91 5.74 -6.73
N GLU A 38 15.98 4.40 -6.82
CA GLU A 38 16.89 3.52 -6.06
C GLU A 38 16.63 3.47 -4.54
N GLN A 39 15.57 4.10 -4.05
CA GLN A 39 15.16 4.11 -2.65
C GLN A 39 13.87 3.31 -2.46
N LEU A 40 13.63 2.83 -1.24
CA LEU A 40 12.31 2.35 -0.86
C LEU A 40 11.46 3.57 -0.46
N ALA A 41 10.31 3.73 -1.10
CA ALA A 41 9.32 4.73 -0.75
C ALA A 41 8.16 4.07 -0.01
N VAL A 42 8.01 4.40 1.27
CA VAL A 42 6.91 3.95 2.12
C VAL A 42 5.84 5.01 2.15
N ILE A 43 4.65 4.65 1.75
CA ILE A 43 3.45 5.47 1.90
C ILE A 43 2.92 5.28 3.32
N GLN A 44 2.34 6.31 3.88
CA GLN A 44 1.78 6.29 5.23
C GLN A 44 0.29 6.63 5.16
N ASP A 45 -0.52 5.77 5.74
CA ASP A 45 -1.97 5.94 5.76
C ASP A 45 -2.42 7.11 6.64
N ASP A 46 -1.83 7.23 7.82
CA ASP A 46 -2.22 8.16 8.87
C ASP A 46 -1.29 9.38 9.01
N ALA A 47 -0.39 9.59 8.03
CA ALA A 47 0.51 10.73 8.00
C ALA A 47 0.73 11.29 6.59
N SER A 48 0.77 12.63 6.46
CA SER A 48 0.98 13.32 5.19
C SER A 48 2.48 13.45 4.86
N PHE A 49 3.17 12.30 4.81
CA PHE A 49 4.56 12.14 4.43
C PHE A 49 4.75 10.88 3.60
N ILE A 50 5.73 10.89 2.69
CA ILE A 50 6.35 9.68 2.18
C ILE A 50 7.67 9.50 2.91
N ALA A 51 7.94 8.30 3.42
CA ALA A 51 9.24 7.99 3.98
C ALA A 51 10.13 7.36 2.88
N LEU A 52 11.28 7.96 2.64
CA LEU A 52 12.27 7.45 1.68
C LEU A 52 13.42 6.81 2.45
N ILE A 53 13.67 5.54 2.17
CA ILE A 53 14.70 4.73 2.82
C ILE A 53 15.81 4.50 1.81
N ASP A 54 17.00 4.98 2.11
CA ASP A 54 18.19 4.62 1.35
C ASP A 54 18.52 3.14 1.55
N ARG A 55 18.50 2.35 0.49
CA ARG A 55 18.64 0.89 0.57
C ARG A 55 20.02 0.42 1.04
N LYS A 56 21.05 1.26 0.93
CA LYS A 56 22.42 0.92 1.32
C LYS A 56 22.71 1.25 2.77
N SER A 57 22.29 2.44 3.21
CA SER A 57 22.56 2.93 4.57
C SER A 57 21.42 2.67 5.56
N GLY A 58 20.21 2.36 5.08
CA GLY A 58 18.99 2.28 5.90
C GLY A 58 18.50 3.64 6.41
N ARG A 59 19.11 4.75 5.97
CA ARG A 59 18.72 6.09 6.42
C ARG A 59 17.32 6.43 5.91
N VAL A 60 16.43 6.84 6.82
CA VAL A 60 15.06 7.26 6.52
C VAL A 60 14.97 8.77 6.53
N ARG A 61 14.40 9.36 5.48
CA ARG A 61 14.04 10.77 5.37
C ARG A 61 12.60 10.94 4.94
N ASP A 62 12.01 12.10 5.16
CA ASP A 62 10.65 12.40 4.79
C ASP A 62 10.55 13.23 3.51
N VAL A 63 9.40 13.13 2.86
CA VAL A 63 8.90 14.04 1.83
C VAL A 63 7.52 14.50 2.28
N PRO A 64 7.39 15.74 2.80
CA PRO A 64 6.11 16.23 3.31
C PRO A 64 5.16 16.62 2.18
N PHE A 65 3.85 16.41 2.40
CA PHE A 65 2.84 16.90 1.46
C PHE A 65 2.60 18.41 1.65
N PRO A 66 2.35 19.15 0.56
CA PRO A 66 2.10 20.58 0.62
C PRO A 66 0.72 20.90 1.20
N GLY A 67 0.55 22.15 1.64
CA GLY A 67 -0.78 22.72 1.92
C GLY A 67 -1.38 22.42 3.29
N THR A 68 -0.66 21.72 4.19
CA THR A 68 -1.16 21.44 5.55
C THR A 68 -0.07 21.57 6.62
N ASN A 69 -0.46 22.09 7.77
CA ASN A 69 0.36 22.11 8.98
C ASN A 69 0.01 20.94 9.92
N VAL A 70 -1.11 20.25 9.67
CA VAL A 70 -1.53 19.04 10.38
C VAL A 70 -1.21 17.87 9.49
N ARG A 71 -0.28 17.04 9.90
CA ARG A 71 0.23 15.93 9.07
C ARG A 71 0.13 14.56 9.74
N GLN A 72 -0.36 14.50 10.96
CA GLN A 72 -0.60 13.25 11.68
C GLN A 72 -2.09 13.15 12.02
N PHE A 73 -2.66 11.97 11.80
CA PHE A 73 -4.09 11.71 11.94
C PHE A 73 -4.31 10.49 12.82
N ASP A 74 -4.97 10.66 13.96
CA ASP A 74 -5.28 9.57 14.88
C ASP A 74 -6.52 9.90 15.74
N ASP A 75 -6.98 8.90 16.48
CA ASP A 75 -8.13 9.05 17.36
C ASP A 75 -7.85 9.96 18.56
N ALA A 76 -6.63 9.94 19.10
CA ALA A 76 -6.24 10.78 20.23
C ALA A 76 -6.27 12.27 19.87
N ARG A 77 -5.96 12.59 18.60
CA ARG A 77 -6.06 13.94 18.04
C ARG A 77 -7.48 14.30 17.58
N GLY A 78 -8.38 13.33 17.50
CA GLY A 78 -9.76 13.52 17.02
C GLY A 78 -9.89 13.86 15.54
N ASN A 79 -8.84 13.63 14.74
CA ASN A 79 -8.75 14.01 13.33
C ASN A 79 -8.56 12.82 12.36
N LYS A 80 -8.62 11.58 12.84
CA LYS A 80 -8.44 10.34 12.03
C LYS A 80 -9.28 10.33 10.75
N LYS A 81 -10.50 10.90 10.80
CA LYS A 81 -11.40 10.99 9.63
C LYS A 81 -10.91 11.93 8.53
N SER A 82 -9.92 12.77 8.82
CA SER A 82 -9.36 13.74 7.86
C SER A 82 -8.11 13.22 7.14
N LYS A 83 -7.66 11.99 7.42
CA LYS A 83 -6.54 11.36 6.75
C LYS A 83 -6.82 11.16 5.26
N LEU A 84 -5.77 11.20 4.43
CA LEU A 84 -5.88 10.92 2.99
C LEU A 84 -6.12 9.44 2.69
N ASP A 85 -5.78 8.56 3.63
CA ASP A 85 -5.99 7.12 3.53
C ASP A 85 -5.34 6.56 2.26
N LEU A 86 -4.06 6.86 2.08
CA LEU A 86 -3.30 6.38 0.93
C LEU A 86 -2.91 4.93 1.17
N GLU A 87 -3.39 4.03 0.32
CA GLU A 87 -3.28 2.58 0.54
C GLU A 87 -2.63 1.83 -0.62
N ALA A 88 -2.35 2.51 -1.72
CA ALA A 88 -1.67 1.90 -2.85
C ALA A 88 -0.65 2.84 -3.46
N ALA A 89 0.41 2.29 -4.07
CA ALA A 89 1.39 3.10 -4.77
C ALA A 89 1.95 2.39 -6.00
N PHE A 90 2.40 3.17 -6.96
CA PHE A 90 3.10 2.68 -8.13
C PHE A 90 4.10 3.73 -8.65
N VAL A 91 5.02 3.29 -9.50
CA VAL A 91 5.91 4.18 -10.24
C VAL A 91 5.60 4.09 -11.72
N PHE A 92 5.30 5.22 -12.35
CA PHE A 92 5.03 5.30 -13.79
C PHE A 92 5.74 6.51 -14.39
N GLU A 93 6.50 6.31 -15.48
CA GLU A 93 7.29 7.36 -16.14
C GLU A 93 8.20 8.12 -15.16
N GLY A 94 8.80 7.42 -14.20
CA GLY A 94 9.72 7.99 -13.20
C GLY A 94 9.03 8.74 -12.04
N ARG A 95 7.71 8.91 -12.08
CA ARG A 95 6.91 9.54 -11.03
C ARG A 95 6.43 8.49 -10.03
N LEU A 96 6.51 8.82 -8.75
CA LEU A 96 5.86 8.06 -7.68
C LEU A 96 4.43 8.56 -7.54
N VAL A 97 3.48 7.65 -7.54
CA VAL A 97 2.05 7.95 -7.35
C VAL A 97 1.52 7.13 -6.20
N ALA A 98 0.94 7.79 -5.20
CA ALA A 98 0.19 7.16 -4.14
C ALA A 98 -1.32 7.43 -4.32
N ILE A 99 -2.13 6.42 -4.06
CA ILE A 99 -3.58 6.42 -4.33
C ILE A 99 -4.31 6.25 -3.01
N GLY A 100 -5.35 7.05 -2.78
CA GLY A 100 -6.25 6.86 -1.65
C GLY A 100 -7.12 5.62 -1.82
N SER A 101 -7.62 5.07 -0.72
CA SER A 101 -8.48 3.87 -0.72
C SER A 101 -9.78 4.03 -1.51
N GLY A 102 -10.28 5.28 -1.65
CA GLY A 102 -11.57 5.57 -2.27
C GLY A 102 -12.78 5.25 -1.38
N SER A 103 -12.58 4.87 -0.12
CA SER A 103 -13.65 4.51 0.81
C SER A 103 -14.55 5.69 1.22
N SER A 104 -14.11 6.93 0.95
CA SER A 104 -14.89 8.16 1.15
C SER A 104 -14.44 9.26 0.16
N PRO A 105 -15.22 10.35 -0.05
CA PRO A 105 -14.84 11.44 -0.95
C PRO A 105 -13.50 12.11 -0.62
N LEU A 106 -13.10 12.21 0.66
CA LEU A 106 -11.81 12.75 1.06
C LEU A 106 -10.63 11.86 0.66
N ARG A 107 -10.88 10.59 0.42
CA ARG A 107 -9.91 9.54 0.07
C ARG A 107 -9.84 9.27 -1.43
N GLU A 108 -10.49 10.11 -2.22
CA GLU A 108 -10.50 10.05 -3.68
C GLU A 108 -9.41 10.94 -4.29
N ARG A 109 -8.17 10.70 -3.88
CA ARG A 109 -7.02 11.54 -4.23
C ARG A 109 -5.82 10.72 -4.65
N PHE A 110 -5.01 11.33 -5.51
CA PHE A 110 -3.67 10.90 -5.83
C PHE A 110 -2.67 11.91 -5.26
N VAL A 111 -1.57 11.39 -4.73
CA VAL A 111 -0.36 12.15 -4.43
C VAL A 111 0.67 11.77 -5.47
N ILE A 112 1.10 12.73 -6.29
CA ILE A 112 2.06 12.53 -7.37
C ILE A 112 3.35 13.24 -6.97
N VAL A 113 4.45 12.50 -6.97
CA VAL A 113 5.79 13.00 -6.63
C VAL A 113 6.70 12.85 -7.83
N ASP A 114 7.25 13.97 -8.25
CA ASP A 114 8.30 14.09 -9.24
C ASP A 114 9.38 15.04 -8.69
N ASP A 115 9.60 16.20 -9.27
CA ASP A 115 10.42 17.28 -8.69
C ASP A 115 9.66 18.03 -7.59
N ALA A 116 8.35 17.96 -7.60
CA ALA A 116 7.45 18.50 -6.57
C ALA A 116 6.37 17.48 -6.20
N VAL A 117 5.75 17.69 -5.03
CA VAL A 117 4.60 16.90 -4.57
C VAL A 117 3.31 17.62 -4.98
N THR A 118 2.42 16.92 -5.67
CA THR A 118 1.12 17.42 -6.10
C THR A 118 0.01 16.52 -5.59
N LEU A 119 -1.03 17.11 -5.01
CA LEU A 119 -2.28 16.42 -4.66
C LEU A 119 -3.30 16.69 -5.77
N ARG A 120 -3.95 15.63 -6.24
CA ARG A 120 -4.94 15.68 -7.31
C ARG A 120 -6.22 14.97 -6.87
N GLU A 121 -7.36 15.64 -6.97
CA GLU A 121 -8.67 15.03 -6.77
C GLU A 121 -9.02 14.19 -7.99
N MET A 122 -9.52 12.96 -7.74
CA MET A 122 -9.72 11.94 -8.78
C MET A 122 -11.13 11.32 -8.71
N HIS A 123 -12.14 12.11 -8.39
CA HIS A 123 -13.52 11.63 -8.19
C HIS A 123 -14.08 10.81 -9.37
N ALA A 124 -13.77 11.21 -10.61
CA ALA A 124 -14.21 10.48 -11.79
C ALA A 124 -13.57 9.08 -11.90
N PHE A 125 -12.30 8.95 -11.50
CA PHE A 125 -11.61 7.66 -11.42
C PHE A 125 -12.32 6.71 -10.44
N TYR A 126 -12.56 7.17 -9.21
CA TYR A 126 -13.24 6.35 -8.19
C TYR A 126 -14.70 6.05 -8.54
N LYS A 127 -15.39 6.98 -9.22
CA LYS A 127 -16.73 6.73 -9.78
C LYS A 127 -16.71 5.57 -10.77
N GLY A 128 -15.71 5.52 -11.65
CA GLY A 128 -15.54 4.41 -12.60
C GLY A 128 -15.32 3.07 -11.91
N LEU A 129 -14.50 3.04 -10.86
CA LEU A 129 -14.24 1.83 -10.09
C LEU A 129 -15.46 1.32 -9.33
N ARG A 130 -16.23 2.21 -8.69
CA ARG A 130 -17.48 1.83 -8.01
C ARG A 130 -18.55 1.28 -8.95
N ALA A 131 -18.46 1.56 -10.22
CA ALA A 131 -19.39 1.00 -11.21
C ALA A 131 -19.12 -0.49 -11.51
N VAL A 132 -17.93 -1.00 -11.19
CA VAL A 132 -17.48 -2.34 -11.57
C VAL A 132 -17.08 -3.22 -10.39
N PHE A 133 -16.51 -2.66 -9.33
CA PHE A 133 -16.16 -3.41 -8.13
C PHE A 133 -17.38 -3.67 -7.26
N ALA A 134 -17.42 -4.85 -6.63
CA ALA A 134 -18.51 -5.24 -5.76
C ALA A 134 -18.36 -4.61 -4.36
N GLY A 135 -19.47 -4.12 -3.81
CA GLY A 135 -19.55 -3.62 -2.44
C GLY A 135 -18.82 -2.31 -2.20
N GLU A 136 -18.37 -2.10 -0.99
CA GLU A 136 -17.60 -0.91 -0.61
C GLU A 136 -16.22 -0.91 -1.24
N LEU A 137 -15.84 0.23 -1.82
CA LEU A 137 -14.53 0.40 -2.45
C LEU A 137 -13.45 0.60 -1.38
N ASN A 138 -12.40 -0.20 -1.47
CA ASN A 138 -11.19 -0.08 -0.67
C ASN A 138 -9.98 -0.57 -1.50
N LEU A 139 -9.28 0.35 -2.17
CA LEU A 139 -8.10 0.02 -2.97
C LEU A 139 -6.90 -0.15 -2.04
N GLU A 140 -6.18 -1.27 -2.21
CA GLU A 140 -5.03 -1.63 -1.38
C GLU A 140 -3.78 -2.00 -2.20
N GLY A 141 -3.85 -1.95 -3.52
CA GLY A 141 -2.69 -2.24 -4.34
C GLY A 141 -2.82 -1.71 -5.76
N ALA A 142 -1.68 -1.41 -6.37
CA ALA A 142 -1.61 -0.91 -7.74
C ALA A 142 -0.30 -1.34 -8.42
N VAL A 143 -0.41 -2.05 -9.53
CA VAL A 143 0.75 -2.61 -10.25
C VAL A 143 0.76 -2.12 -11.68
N VAL A 144 1.86 -1.52 -12.12
CA VAL A 144 2.06 -1.18 -13.54
C VAL A 144 2.34 -2.45 -14.33
N ASP A 145 1.51 -2.73 -15.32
CA ASP A 145 1.62 -3.88 -16.22
C ASP A 145 1.53 -3.41 -17.68
N GLY A 146 2.67 -3.09 -18.24
CA GLY A 146 2.78 -2.48 -19.57
C GLY A 146 2.23 -1.05 -19.59
N ALA A 147 1.21 -0.80 -20.41
CA ALA A 147 0.52 0.49 -20.49
C ALA A 147 -0.61 0.65 -19.47
N ASP A 148 -0.90 -0.41 -18.72
CA ASP A 148 -2.01 -0.49 -17.79
C ASP A 148 -1.55 -0.41 -16.34
N LEU A 149 -2.49 -0.03 -15.50
CA LEU A 149 -2.44 -0.17 -14.06
C LEU A 149 -3.42 -1.26 -13.66
N LEU A 150 -2.94 -2.32 -13.04
CA LEU A 150 -3.74 -3.35 -12.40
C LEU A 150 -4.01 -2.91 -10.97
N LEU A 151 -5.27 -2.71 -10.62
CA LEU A 151 -5.75 -2.26 -9.32
C LEU A 151 -6.26 -3.44 -8.51
N PHE A 152 -6.05 -3.38 -7.20
CA PHE A 152 -6.46 -4.39 -6.24
C PHE A 152 -7.48 -3.82 -5.27
N GLN A 153 -8.68 -4.37 -5.29
CA GLN A 153 -9.77 -4.10 -4.35
C GLN A 153 -9.67 -5.09 -3.20
N ARG A 154 -9.57 -4.58 -1.97
CA ARG A 154 -9.66 -5.38 -0.74
C ARG A 154 -11.09 -5.84 -0.48
N GLY A 155 -11.26 -7.11 -0.15
CA GLY A 155 -12.57 -7.73 0.07
C GLY A 155 -13.11 -7.62 1.50
N ASN A 156 -12.74 -6.60 2.27
CA ASN A 156 -13.06 -6.48 3.69
C ASN A 156 -14.28 -5.61 4.04
N GLY A 157 -14.84 -4.87 3.07
CA GLY A 157 -16.03 -4.03 3.26
C GLY A 157 -17.35 -4.76 3.06
N VAL A 158 -18.47 -4.08 3.34
CA VAL A 158 -19.81 -4.64 3.17
C VAL A 158 -20.06 -4.99 1.68
N GLY A 159 -20.28 -6.27 1.42
CA GLY A 159 -20.48 -6.79 0.06
C GLY A 159 -19.25 -6.75 -0.84
N ALA A 160 -18.09 -6.30 -0.33
CA ALA A 160 -16.85 -6.27 -1.06
C ALA A 160 -16.30 -7.68 -1.32
N LYS A 161 -15.45 -7.78 -2.34
CA LYS A 161 -14.75 -9.01 -2.73
C LYS A 161 -13.31 -8.66 -3.08
N ASN A 162 -12.40 -9.60 -2.92
CA ASN A 162 -11.08 -9.50 -3.50
C ASN A 162 -11.21 -9.47 -5.03
N GLN A 163 -10.98 -8.31 -5.61
CA GLN A 163 -11.12 -8.12 -7.05
C GLN A 163 -9.92 -7.36 -7.62
N THR A 164 -9.65 -7.57 -8.89
CA THR A 164 -8.72 -6.76 -9.65
C THR A 164 -9.41 -6.18 -10.88
N ALA A 165 -8.92 -5.04 -11.37
CA ALA A 165 -9.35 -4.43 -12.62
C ALA A 165 -8.19 -3.69 -13.27
N ARG A 166 -8.26 -3.47 -14.58
CA ARG A 166 -7.27 -2.74 -15.36
C ARG A 166 -7.79 -1.38 -15.81
N VAL A 167 -6.90 -0.38 -15.77
CA VAL A 167 -7.13 0.95 -16.33
C VAL A 167 -5.88 1.42 -17.06
N GLY A 168 -6.00 2.27 -18.07
CA GLY A 168 -4.85 2.84 -18.76
C GLY A 168 -4.07 3.81 -17.86
N ALA A 169 -2.80 3.53 -17.56
CA ALA A 169 -1.98 4.34 -16.64
C ALA A 169 -1.74 5.76 -17.17
N SER A 170 -1.40 5.92 -18.45
CA SER A 170 -1.12 7.22 -19.05
C SER A 170 -2.33 8.16 -19.00
N GLY A 171 -3.54 7.64 -19.25
CA GLY A 171 -4.79 8.42 -19.16
C GLY A 171 -5.04 8.98 -17.78
N LEU A 172 -4.67 8.26 -16.72
CA LEU A 172 -4.83 8.71 -15.34
C LEU A 172 -3.89 9.84 -14.97
N LEU A 173 -2.66 9.84 -15.47
CA LEU A 173 -1.64 10.82 -15.11
C LEU A 173 -1.67 12.07 -16.00
N HIS A 174 -1.94 11.93 -17.28
CA HIS A 174 -1.87 13.02 -18.26
C HIS A 174 -3.24 13.51 -18.72
N GLY A 175 -4.28 12.69 -18.54
CA GLY A 175 -5.66 13.05 -18.89
C GLY A 175 -6.31 14.01 -17.88
N PRO A 176 -7.46 14.61 -18.25
CA PRO A 176 -8.25 15.40 -17.30
C PRO A 176 -8.76 14.56 -16.12
N ALA A 177 -8.73 15.12 -14.90
CA ALA A 177 -9.16 14.43 -13.68
C ALA A 177 -10.66 14.07 -13.69
N GLU A 178 -11.45 14.77 -14.50
CA GLU A 178 -12.88 14.57 -14.68
C GLU A 178 -13.22 13.40 -15.62
N THR A 179 -12.21 12.81 -16.26
CA THR A 179 -12.42 11.70 -17.18
C THR A 179 -12.64 10.41 -16.39
N VAL A 180 -13.80 9.77 -16.59
CA VAL A 180 -14.05 8.43 -16.07
C VAL A 180 -13.21 7.44 -16.88
N PRO A 181 -12.34 6.66 -16.25
CA PRO A 181 -11.50 5.72 -16.97
C PRO A 181 -12.33 4.57 -17.57
N ASP A 182 -11.81 4.00 -18.65
CA ASP A 182 -12.25 2.69 -19.13
C ASP A 182 -11.69 1.61 -18.21
N VAL A 183 -12.56 1.06 -17.36
CA VAL A 183 -12.21 -0.01 -16.41
C VAL A 183 -12.56 -1.36 -17.02
N ARG A 184 -11.58 -2.22 -17.17
CA ARG A 184 -11.73 -3.51 -17.86
C ARG A 184 -11.11 -4.67 -17.07
N ASP A 185 -11.32 -5.89 -17.55
CA ASP A 185 -10.73 -7.13 -17.03
C ASP A 185 -10.98 -7.34 -15.52
N VAL A 186 -12.22 -7.05 -15.10
CA VAL A 186 -12.61 -7.22 -13.69
C VAL A 186 -12.63 -8.70 -13.35
N THR A 187 -11.76 -9.09 -12.39
CA THR A 187 -11.64 -10.48 -11.95
C THR A 187 -11.87 -10.58 -10.45
N THR A 188 -12.66 -11.56 -10.02
CA THR A 188 -12.86 -11.87 -8.59
C THR A 188 -11.95 -13.04 -8.20
N TRP A 189 -11.24 -12.89 -7.09
CA TRP A 189 -10.29 -13.86 -6.57
C TRP A 189 -10.80 -14.49 -5.29
N ALA A 190 -10.87 -15.81 -5.25
CA ALA A 190 -11.14 -16.57 -4.03
C ALA A 190 -9.80 -16.81 -3.31
N LEU A 191 -9.59 -16.14 -2.18
CA LEU A 191 -8.45 -16.38 -1.31
C LEU A 191 -8.87 -17.27 -0.13
N PRO A 192 -8.00 -18.16 0.37
CA PRO A 192 -8.29 -19.00 1.54
C PRO A 192 -8.34 -18.17 2.83
N ASP A 193 -8.85 -18.76 3.90
CA ASP A 193 -8.72 -18.31 5.29
C ASP A 193 -9.14 -16.84 5.54
N ALA A 194 -10.17 -16.39 4.82
CA ALA A 194 -10.65 -14.99 4.86
C ALA A 194 -9.57 -13.93 4.54
N LEU A 195 -8.50 -14.32 3.84
CA LEU A 195 -7.46 -13.39 3.39
C LEU A 195 -8.03 -12.34 2.44
N THR A 196 -7.62 -11.09 2.65
CA THR A 196 -7.93 -9.96 1.78
C THR A 196 -6.65 -9.27 1.33
N PHE A 197 -6.63 -8.74 0.10
CA PHE A 197 -5.46 -8.02 -0.44
C PHE A 197 -5.07 -6.84 0.43
N THR A 198 -3.75 -6.64 0.63
CA THR A 198 -3.21 -5.48 1.34
C THR A 198 -2.12 -4.74 0.57
N ASP A 199 -1.52 -5.31 -0.45
CA ASP A 199 -0.69 -4.63 -1.46
C ASP A 199 -0.35 -5.60 -2.59
N ALA A 200 0.21 -5.09 -3.69
CA ALA A 200 0.70 -5.89 -4.80
C ALA A 200 1.91 -5.28 -5.48
N THR A 201 2.75 -6.14 -6.06
CA THR A 201 3.94 -5.75 -6.80
C THR A 201 4.19 -6.64 -8.00
N ARG A 202 5.02 -6.16 -8.94
CA ARG A 202 5.50 -6.94 -10.07
C ARG A 202 6.95 -7.34 -9.87
N ARG A 203 7.24 -8.63 -10.00
CA ARG A 203 8.61 -9.14 -10.00
C ARG A 203 9.28 -8.91 -11.35
N GLY A 204 10.59 -8.91 -11.40
CA GLY A 204 11.37 -8.70 -12.63
C GLY A 204 11.12 -9.70 -13.76
N ASP A 205 10.60 -10.89 -13.46
CA ASP A 205 10.17 -11.91 -14.44
C ASP A 205 8.77 -11.64 -15.02
N GLY A 206 8.10 -10.57 -14.59
CA GLY A 206 6.78 -10.18 -15.03
C GLY A 206 5.64 -10.77 -14.20
N SER A 207 5.90 -11.69 -13.28
CA SER A 207 4.87 -12.24 -12.39
C SER A 207 4.36 -11.20 -11.40
N ILE A 208 3.06 -11.27 -11.07
CA ILE A 208 2.39 -10.38 -10.12
C ILE A 208 2.24 -11.10 -8.79
N TRP A 209 2.70 -10.44 -7.76
CA TRP A 209 2.67 -10.90 -6.39
C TRP A 209 1.89 -9.94 -5.51
N PHE A 210 1.31 -10.45 -4.43
CA PHE A 210 0.51 -9.65 -3.52
C PHE A 210 0.73 -10.07 -2.07
N LEU A 211 0.46 -9.17 -1.15
CA LEU A 211 0.24 -9.46 0.26
C LEU A 211 -1.25 -9.64 0.51
N ALA A 212 -1.57 -10.48 1.48
CA ALA A 212 -2.91 -10.64 1.98
C ALA A 212 -2.89 -10.90 3.48
N CYS A 213 -3.79 -10.24 4.20
CA CYS A 213 -4.01 -10.42 5.62
C CYS A 213 -5.45 -10.86 5.90
N ALA A 214 -5.62 -11.67 6.93
CA ALA A 214 -6.91 -11.93 7.56
C ALA A 214 -6.95 -11.22 8.90
N GLU A 215 -7.95 -10.38 9.09
CA GLU A 215 -8.21 -9.63 10.31
C GLU A 215 -9.59 -10.00 10.85
N ASP A 216 -9.70 -10.14 12.17
CA ASP A 216 -11.00 -10.31 12.82
C ASP A 216 -11.65 -8.94 13.04
N SER A 217 -12.03 -8.31 11.93
CA SER A 217 -12.59 -6.96 11.90
C SER A 217 -14.10 -7.01 11.75
N PRO A 218 -14.86 -6.23 12.53
CA PRO A 218 -16.33 -6.17 12.41
C PRO A 218 -16.80 -5.42 11.15
N ASP A 219 -15.96 -4.53 10.59
CA ASP A 219 -16.23 -3.74 9.37
C ASP A 219 -14.92 -3.20 8.78
N ALA A 220 -14.97 -2.61 7.58
CA ALA A 220 -13.82 -2.06 6.86
C ALA A 220 -13.15 -0.83 7.50
N THR A 221 -13.68 -0.31 8.59
CA THR A 221 -13.19 0.93 9.25
C THR A 221 -12.58 0.67 10.62
N ARG A 222 -12.73 -0.54 11.16
CA ARG A 222 -12.18 -0.95 12.45
C ARG A 222 -11.23 -2.12 12.26
N ASP A 223 -9.98 -1.87 12.54
CA ASP A 223 -8.95 -2.90 12.50
C ASP A 223 -9.15 -3.87 13.66
N GLY A 224 -8.96 -5.16 13.41
CA GLY A 224 -9.01 -6.24 14.37
C GLY A 224 -7.65 -6.94 14.47
N PRO A 225 -7.50 -7.90 15.39
CA PRO A 225 -6.26 -8.66 15.46
C PRO A 225 -6.04 -9.44 14.17
N VAL A 226 -4.80 -9.39 13.68
CA VAL A 226 -4.35 -10.16 12.52
C VAL A 226 -4.31 -11.64 12.89
N SER A 227 -5.00 -12.47 12.13
CA SER A 227 -5.07 -13.92 12.33
C SER A 227 -4.24 -14.71 11.31
N ALA A 228 -3.97 -14.15 10.14
CA ALA A 228 -3.09 -14.75 9.13
C ALA A 228 -2.47 -13.67 8.23
N VAL A 229 -1.25 -13.95 7.76
CA VAL A 229 -0.53 -13.14 6.77
C VAL A 229 0.04 -14.06 5.72
N SER A 230 -0.16 -13.75 4.46
CA SER A 230 0.33 -14.56 3.34
C SER A 230 0.95 -13.71 2.24
N LEU A 231 1.99 -14.24 1.63
CA LEU A 231 2.47 -13.83 0.33
C LEU A 231 1.72 -14.62 -0.73
N GLY A 232 1.23 -13.97 -1.77
CA GLY A 232 0.55 -14.64 -2.86
C GLY A 232 1.15 -14.33 -4.22
N ARG A 233 0.85 -15.19 -5.20
CA ARG A 233 1.21 -15.00 -6.61
C ARG A 233 -0.04 -15.22 -7.47
N MET A 234 -0.26 -14.31 -8.40
CA MET A 234 -1.30 -14.50 -9.42
C MET A 234 -0.81 -15.44 -10.50
N THR A 235 -1.66 -16.38 -10.86
CA THR A 235 -1.49 -17.29 -11.98
C THR A 235 -2.68 -17.15 -12.93
N GLU A 236 -2.66 -17.83 -14.07
CA GLU A 236 -3.78 -17.82 -15.00
C GLU A 236 -5.04 -18.41 -14.36
N GLY A 237 -5.99 -17.54 -13.98
CA GLY A 237 -7.29 -17.91 -13.39
C GLY A 237 -7.28 -18.32 -11.92
N ALA A 238 -6.14 -18.26 -11.21
CA ALA A 238 -6.02 -18.62 -9.80
C ALA A 238 -5.02 -17.73 -9.04
N ALA A 239 -5.08 -17.79 -7.71
CA ALA A 239 -4.10 -17.18 -6.82
C ALA A 239 -3.51 -18.27 -5.91
N GLU A 240 -2.20 -18.39 -5.91
CA GLU A 240 -1.47 -19.23 -4.96
C GLU A 240 -1.07 -18.39 -3.74
N THR A 241 -1.16 -18.93 -2.52
CA THR A 241 -0.78 -18.24 -1.30
C THR A 241 0.09 -19.11 -0.41
N TRP A 242 1.02 -18.47 0.29
CA TRP A 242 1.92 -19.11 1.26
C TRP A 242 1.98 -18.28 2.53
N PRO A 243 1.68 -18.84 3.72
CA PRO A 243 1.86 -18.15 4.98
C PRO A 243 3.28 -17.60 5.12
N ILE A 244 3.41 -16.36 5.56
CA ILE A 244 4.72 -15.80 5.91
C ILE A 244 5.06 -16.23 7.33
N LEU A 245 6.26 -16.74 7.53
CA LEU A 245 6.80 -17.10 8.83
C LEU A 245 7.65 -15.94 9.40
N ASP A 246 7.61 -15.77 10.70
CA ASP A 246 8.50 -14.86 11.43
C ASP A 246 9.94 -15.37 11.49
N GLU A 247 10.83 -14.66 12.17
CA GLU A 247 12.24 -14.99 12.34
C GLU A 247 12.45 -16.33 13.10
N HIS A 248 11.46 -16.74 13.87
CA HIS A 248 11.48 -17.97 14.68
C HIS A 248 10.81 -19.15 13.99
N GLY A 249 10.16 -18.93 12.85
CA GLY A 249 9.45 -19.95 12.08
C GLY A 249 8.00 -20.15 12.52
N ALA A 250 7.45 -19.27 13.35
CA ALA A 250 6.03 -19.19 13.64
C ALA A 250 5.28 -18.34 12.57
N PRO A 251 3.96 -18.48 12.42
CA PRO A 251 3.19 -17.58 11.55
C PRO A 251 3.40 -16.12 11.93
N LEU A 252 3.68 -15.27 10.93
CA LEU A 252 3.73 -13.82 11.12
C LEU A 252 2.31 -13.30 11.40
N LEU A 253 2.15 -12.54 12.50
CA LEU A 253 0.88 -11.96 12.91
C LEU A 253 0.97 -10.42 13.04
N GLU A 254 1.74 -9.79 12.15
CA GLU A 254 1.77 -8.33 12.00
C GLU A 254 1.06 -7.94 10.71
N LYS A 255 0.27 -6.89 10.74
CA LYS A 255 -0.41 -6.34 9.57
C LYS A 255 0.64 -5.89 8.56
N THR A 256 0.74 -6.60 7.45
CA THR A 256 1.67 -6.29 6.34
C THR A 256 0.89 -5.59 5.24
N GLU A 257 1.35 -4.40 4.83
CA GLU A 257 0.58 -3.53 3.93
C GLU A 257 1.37 -2.94 2.77
N GLY A 258 2.64 -3.26 2.64
CA GLY A 258 3.42 -2.84 1.47
C GLY A 258 4.50 -3.84 1.13
N LEU A 259 4.71 -4.13 -0.17
CA LEU A 259 5.77 -5.04 -0.60
C LEU A 259 6.47 -4.55 -1.87
N ALA A 260 7.80 -4.82 -1.94
CA ALA A 260 8.59 -4.63 -3.13
C ALA A 260 9.69 -5.69 -3.21
N PHE A 261 9.91 -6.31 -4.38
CA PHE A 261 11.06 -7.19 -4.56
C PHE A 261 12.37 -6.40 -4.52
N ASP A 262 13.41 -7.01 -3.92
CA ASP A 262 14.75 -6.45 -3.99
C ASP A 262 15.26 -6.53 -5.44
N PRO A 263 15.59 -5.41 -6.09
CA PRO A 263 16.07 -5.43 -7.48
C PRO A 263 17.45 -6.07 -7.61
N ASP A 264 18.21 -6.18 -6.52
CA ASP A 264 19.55 -6.77 -6.50
C ASP A 264 19.54 -8.26 -6.12
N ASP A 265 18.43 -8.75 -5.50
CA ASP A 265 18.28 -10.15 -5.09
C ASP A 265 16.81 -10.61 -5.25
N ALA A 266 16.51 -11.30 -6.33
CA ALA A 266 15.16 -11.78 -6.65
C ALA A 266 14.61 -12.83 -5.66
N SER A 267 15.43 -13.34 -4.73
CA SER A 267 14.99 -14.24 -3.64
C SER A 267 14.54 -13.48 -2.39
N ARG A 268 14.57 -12.15 -2.42
CA ARG A 268 14.23 -11.28 -1.28
C ARG A 268 13.16 -10.29 -1.66
N LEU A 269 12.33 -9.97 -0.69
CA LEU A 269 11.40 -8.85 -0.80
C LEU A 269 11.41 -8.03 0.49
N PHE A 270 11.14 -6.76 0.35
CA PHE A 270 10.90 -5.82 1.42
C PHE A 270 9.41 -5.79 1.70
N VAL A 271 9.04 -5.76 2.97
CA VAL A 271 7.65 -5.66 3.43
C VAL A 271 7.58 -4.58 4.51
N VAL A 272 6.60 -3.69 4.43
CA VAL A 272 6.32 -2.73 5.49
C VAL A 272 5.09 -3.15 6.27
N THR A 273 5.07 -2.83 7.58
CA THR A 273 3.95 -3.15 8.46
C THR A 273 3.23 -1.90 8.94
N ASP A 274 1.91 -1.98 9.13
CA ASP A 274 1.18 -1.10 10.02
C ASP A 274 1.09 -1.75 11.41
N ARG A 275 1.29 -0.97 12.45
CA ARG A 275 1.24 -1.43 13.84
C ARG A 275 -0.08 -1.08 14.52
N ASP A 276 -1.01 -0.42 13.80
CA ASP A 276 -2.28 0.10 14.34
C ASP A 276 -2.13 0.91 15.66
N ASP A 277 -0.92 1.41 15.90
CA ASP A 277 -0.55 2.19 17.09
C ASP A 277 0.31 3.38 16.67
N ALA A 278 -0.25 4.58 16.78
CA ALA A 278 0.40 5.83 16.42
C ALA A 278 1.71 6.12 17.16
N THR A 279 1.97 5.44 18.29
CA THR A 279 3.18 5.60 19.11
C THR A 279 4.30 4.64 18.74
N LEU A 280 4.00 3.63 17.92
CA LEU A 280 4.95 2.62 17.49
C LEU A 280 5.43 2.85 16.06
N PRO A 281 6.71 2.60 15.77
CA PRO A 281 7.22 2.66 14.40
C PRO A 281 6.69 1.52 13.54
N SER A 282 6.38 1.78 12.28
CA SER A 282 6.32 0.74 11.26
C SER A 282 7.63 -0.04 11.20
N HIS A 283 7.58 -1.32 10.86
CA HIS A 283 8.77 -2.11 10.59
C HIS A 283 9.01 -2.29 9.10
N LEU A 284 10.26 -2.26 8.70
CA LEU A 284 10.71 -2.82 7.43
C LEU A 284 11.18 -4.25 7.69
N LEU A 285 10.50 -5.20 7.09
CA LEU A 285 10.86 -6.61 7.11
C LEU A 285 11.59 -6.96 5.81
N VAL A 286 12.62 -7.79 5.91
CA VAL A 286 13.19 -8.49 4.76
C VAL A 286 12.68 -9.92 4.80
N VAL A 287 12.00 -10.34 3.74
CA VAL A 287 11.43 -11.69 3.63
C VAL A 287 12.18 -12.45 2.55
N SER A 288 12.68 -13.63 2.89
CA SER A 288 13.27 -14.58 1.93
C SER A 288 12.17 -15.42 1.30
N VAL A 289 12.24 -15.58 -0.02
CA VAL A 289 11.30 -16.38 -0.83
C VAL A 289 12.09 -17.45 -1.59
N SER A 290 12.34 -18.54 -0.91
CA SER A 290 13.04 -19.71 -1.47
C SER A 290 12.08 -20.83 -1.89
#